data_b973d310cf3eaca776094d1250da6106
#
_entry.id   b973d310cf3eaca776094d1250da6106
#
_cell.length_a   1.000
_cell.length_b   1.000
_cell.length_c   1.000
_cell.angle_alpha   90.00
_cell.angle_beta   90.00
_cell.angle_gamma   90.00
#
_symmetry.space_group_name_H-M   'P 1'
#
loop_
_entity.id
_entity.type
_entity.pdbx_description
1 polymer ?
#
loop_
_entity_poly.entity_id
_entity_poly.type
_entity_poly.pdbx_seq_one_letter_code
_entity_poly.pdbx_strand_id
1 'polypeptide(L)'
;MRRTLTTVHLALAAFFFPVALMFAFTGGLYTLEIKSGYAENRQTLALGEPLKPELALLVALAERELQSAGIAPPSGGASVKKAGTSFELEWTGVARDVVLRPTADPLQAELVIKDTKPWRHFVQLHKAKGSDFAKAISVAWAIG
;
A
#
# COMPACT_ATOMS: atom_id res chain seq x y z
N MET A 1 -46.66 12.29 -11.24
CA MET A 1 -45.37 12.93 -11.50
C MET A 1 -44.56 13.23 -10.24
N ARG A 2 -45.09 13.99 -9.27
CA ARG A 2 -44.34 14.34 -8.04
C ARG A 2 -43.82 13.13 -7.23
N ARG A 3 -44.69 12.10 -7.04
CA ARG A 3 -44.29 10.87 -6.31
C ARG A 3 -43.17 10.10 -7.00
N THR A 4 -43.22 10.01 -8.33
CA THR A 4 -42.16 9.30 -9.11
C THR A 4 -40.82 10.00 -8.99
N LEU A 5 -40.79 11.35 -9.09
CA LEU A 5 -39.57 12.14 -8.92
C LEU A 5 -38.99 11.98 -7.52
N THR A 6 -39.82 11.99 -6.47
CA THR A 6 -39.35 11.77 -5.09
C THR A 6 -38.78 10.37 -4.91
N THR A 7 -39.44 9.34 -5.47
CA THR A 7 -38.94 7.96 -5.37
C THR A 7 -37.62 7.79 -6.09
N VAL A 8 -37.49 8.34 -7.30
CA VAL A 8 -36.22 8.31 -8.05
C VAL A 8 -35.09 9.04 -7.28
N HIS A 9 -35.42 10.22 -6.76
CA HIS A 9 -34.43 10.98 -5.97
C HIS A 9 -33.99 10.22 -4.72
N LEU A 10 -34.91 9.61 -3.97
CA LEU A 10 -34.59 8.81 -2.80
C LEU A 10 -33.75 7.57 -3.15
N ALA A 11 -34.09 6.90 -4.25
CA ALA A 11 -33.31 5.72 -4.71
C ALA A 11 -31.89 6.11 -5.09
N LEU A 12 -31.72 7.21 -5.83
CA LEU A 12 -30.39 7.73 -6.18
C LEU A 12 -29.63 8.18 -4.93
N ALA A 13 -30.27 8.90 -4.02
CA ALA A 13 -29.64 9.32 -2.79
C ALA A 13 -29.17 8.12 -1.94
N ALA A 14 -30.01 7.10 -1.78
CA ALA A 14 -29.67 5.89 -1.06
C ALA A 14 -28.52 5.12 -1.74
N PHE A 15 -28.51 5.11 -3.08
CA PHE A 15 -27.45 4.46 -3.85
C PHE A 15 -26.11 5.19 -3.71
N PHE A 16 -26.09 6.52 -3.79
CA PHE A 16 -24.85 7.31 -3.70
C PHE A 16 -24.39 7.61 -2.27
N PHE A 17 -25.27 7.50 -1.28
CA PHE A 17 -25.00 7.86 0.10
C PHE A 17 -23.77 7.15 0.70
N PRO A 18 -23.57 5.83 0.56
CA PRO A 18 -22.39 5.16 1.11
C PRO A 18 -21.08 5.71 0.54
N VAL A 19 -21.05 6.03 -0.75
CA VAL A 19 -19.87 6.61 -1.41
C VAL A 19 -19.64 8.03 -0.94
N ALA A 20 -20.68 8.85 -0.86
CA ALA A 20 -20.58 10.22 -0.35
C ALA A 20 -20.07 10.24 1.10
N LEU A 21 -20.54 9.30 1.93
CA LEU A 21 -20.10 9.14 3.31
C LEU A 21 -18.63 8.74 3.40
N MET A 22 -18.19 7.80 2.55
CA MET A 22 -16.79 7.40 2.44
C MET A 22 -15.89 8.60 2.07
N PHE A 23 -16.30 9.41 1.08
CA PHE A 23 -15.55 10.61 0.68
C PHE A 23 -15.53 11.67 1.78
N ALA A 24 -16.66 11.91 2.45
CA ALA A 24 -16.71 12.83 3.58
C ALA A 24 -15.81 12.41 4.73
N PHE A 25 -15.82 11.11 5.06
CA PHE A 25 -14.99 10.55 6.11
C PHE A 25 -13.49 10.64 5.77
N THR A 26 -13.09 10.21 4.57
CA THR A 26 -11.69 10.26 4.12
C THR A 26 -11.19 11.70 3.97
N GLY A 27 -12.03 12.60 3.47
CA GLY A 27 -11.72 14.04 3.38
C GLY A 27 -11.57 14.68 4.76
N GLY A 28 -12.46 14.33 5.71
CA GLY A 28 -12.37 14.78 7.09
C GLY A 28 -11.09 14.33 7.77
N LEU A 29 -10.73 13.05 7.63
CA LEU A 29 -9.46 12.52 8.15
C LEU A 29 -8.24 13.25 7.56
N TYR A 30 -8.27 13.54 6.27
CA TYR A 30 -7.19 14.27 5.60
C TYR A 30 -7.07 15.71 6.12
N THR A 31 -8.20 16.39 6.34
CA THR A 31 -8.26 17.76 6.88
C THR A 31 -7.74 17.81 8.33
N LEU A 32 -7.98 16.76 9.10
CA LEU A 32 -7.45 16.61 10.47
C LEU A 32 -5.98 16.15 10.51
N GLU A 33 -5.29 16.14 9.36
CA GLU A 33 -3.91 15.66 9.23
C GLU A 33 -3.70 14.20 9.66
N ILE A 34 -4.76 13.43 9.83
CA ILE A 34 -4.71 11.98 10.06
C ILE A 34 -4.34 11.32 8.74
N LYS A 35 -3.06 11.48 8.36
CA LYS A 35 -2.55 10.89 7.12
C LYS A 35 -2.47 9.37 7.27
N SER A 36 -2.98 8.68 6.25
CA SER A 36 -2.69 7.27 6.11
C SER A 36 -1.20 7.14 5.88
N GLY A 37 -0.50 6.66 6.88
CA GLY A 37 0.94 6.47 6.83
C GLY A 37 1.30 5.03 7.10
N TYR A 38 2.57 4.78 6.98
CA TYR A 38 3.19 3.55 7.43
C TYR A 38 3.75 3.76 8.84
N ALA A 39 3.78 2.69 9.63
CA ALA A 39 4.72 2.58 10.72
C ALA A 39 6.01 2.02 10.11
N GLU A 40 7.05 2.83 10.04
CA GLU A 40 8.33 2.43 9.45
C GLU A 40 9.25 1.91 10.55
N ASN A 41 9.80 0.72 10.33
CA ASN A 41 10.90 0.16 11.09
C ASN A 41 12.08 0.02 10.14
N ARG A 42 13.21 0.63 10.50
CA ARG A 42 14.44 0.62 9.72
C ARG A 42 15.52 -0.17 10.46
N GLN A 43 16.12 -1.09 9.75
CA GLN A 43 17.19 -1.95 10.26
C GLN A 43 18.38 -1.89 9.32
N THR A 44 19.58 -1.79 9.90
CA THR A 44 20.83 -1.92 9.14
C THR A 44 21.30 -3.36 9.23
N LEU A 45 21.50 -3.99 8.08
CA LEU A 45 21.98 -5.36 7.97
C LEU A 45 23.46 -5.35 7.63
N ALA A 46 24.25 -6.14 8.34
CA ALA A 46 25.63 -6.43 7.97
C ALA A 46 25.65 -7.53 6.91
N LEU A 47 26.38 -7.30 5.83
CA LEU A 47 26.50 -8.22 4.70
C LEU A 47 27.87 -8.86 4.67
N GLY A 48 27.94 -10.11 4.22
CA GLY A 48 29.23 -10.79 3.94
C GLY A 48 29.83 -10.37 2.59
N GLU A 49 28.99 -9.93 1.67
CA GLU A 49 29.36 -9.43 0.34
C GLU A 49 28.40 -8.32 -0.10
N PRO A 50 28.83 -7.44 -1.04
CA PRO A 50 27.96 -6.38 -1.54
C PRO A 50 26.68 -6.92 -2.17
N LEU A 51 25.56 -6.18 -1.99
CA LEU A 51 24.30 -6.51 -2.62
C LEU A 51 24.40 -6.49 -4.15
N LYS A 52 23.77 -7.45 -4.78
CA LYS A 52 23.60 -7.52 -6.23
C LYS A 52 22.16 -7.20 -6.62
N PRO A 53 21.93 -6.54 -7.76
CA PRO A 53 20.59 -6.19 -8.22
C PRO A 53 19.85 -7.40 -8.82
N GLU A 54 19.87 -8.51 -8.13
CA GLU A 54 19.22 -9.77 -8.52
C GLU A 54 18.02 -10.04 -7.62
N LEU A 55 16.82 -10.10 -8.21
CA LEU A 55 15.56 -10.19 -7.49
C LEU A 55 15.53 -11.38 -6.51
N ALA A 56 15.95 -12.55 -6.97
CA ALA A 56 15.89 -13.78 -6.16
C ALA A 56 16.77 -13.68 -4.91
N LEU A 57 17.98 -13.12 -5.03
CA LEU A 57 18.90 -12.94 -3.90
C LEU A 57 18.38 -11.91 -2.91
N LEU A 58 17.85 -10.80 -3.40
CA LEU A 58 17.32 -9.73 -2.56
C LEU A 58 16.07 -10.18 -1.80
N VAL A 59 15.18 -10.92 -2.46
CA VAL A 59 13.99 -11.50 -1.83
C VAL A 59 14.40 -12.52 -0.76
N ALA A 60 15.33 -13.43 -1.06
CA ALA A 60 15.78 -14.43 -0.12
C ALA A 60 16.42 -13.80 1.13
N LEU A 61 17.21 -12.74 0.96
CA LEU A 61 17.79 -11.99 2.07
C LEU A 61 16.72 -11.32 2.92
N ALA A 62 15.79 -10.60 2.29
CA ALA A 62 14.69 -9.93 2.98
C ALA A 62 13.82 -10.93 3.74
N GLU A 63 13.50 -12.07 3.11
CA GLU A 63 12.68 -13.13 3.71
C GLU A 63 13.35 -13.74 4.93
N ARG A 64 14.65 -14.02 4.85
CA ARG A 64 15.43 -14.53 5.98
C ARG A 64 15.39 -13.56 7.17
N GLU A 65 15.58 -12.27 6.93
CA GLU A 65 15.55 -11.25 7.99
C GLU A 65 14.15 -11.09 8.59
N LEU A 66 13.11 -11.13 7.77
CA LEU A 66 11.73 -11.11 8.25
C LEU A 66 11.41 -12.34 9.11
N GLN A 67 11.82 -13.52 8.69
CA GLN A 67 11.62 -14.75 9.45
C GLN A 67 12.34 -14.72 10.80
N SER A 68 13.58 -14.24 10.83
CA SER A 68 14.33 -14.11 12.08
C SER A 68 13.71 -13.12 13.06
N ALA A 69 13.00 -12.11 12.57
CA ALA A 69 12.22 -11.16 13.35
C ALA A 69 10.80 -11.65 13.70
N GLY A 70 10.38 -12.81 13.21
CA GLY A 70 9.02 -13.32 13.40
C GLY A 70 7.95 -12.55 12.62
N ILE A 71 8.34 -11.92 11.50
CA ILE A 71 7.49 -11.06 10.69
C ILE A 71 7.09 -11.79 9.41
N ALA A 72 5.79 -11.84 9.11
CA ALA A 72 5.29 -12.42 7.87
C ALA A 72 5.71 -11.56 6.66
N PRO A 73 6.11 -12.19 5.53
CA PRO A 73 6.47 -11.47 4.32
C PRO A 73 5.26 -10.73 3.71
N PRO A 74 5.49 -9.70 2.86
CA PRO A 74 4.43 -9.06 2.11
C PRO A 74 3.67 -10.04 1.22
N SER A 75 2.36 -9.82 1.07
CA SER A 75 1.48 -10.72 0.30
C SER A 75 1.49 -10.50 -1.20
N GLY A 76 2.13 -9.44 -1.66
CA GLY A 76 2.15 -9.05 -3.07
C GLY A 76 3.47 -9.34 -3.77
N GLY A 77 3.68 -8.70 -4.92
CA GLY A 77 4.85 -8.89 -5.77
C GLY A 77 6.08 -8.13 -5.29
N ALA A 78 7.24 -8.72 -5.55
CA ALA A 78 8.54 -8.10 -5.36
C ALA A 78 9.13 -7.66 -6.70
N SER A 79 9.79 -6.52 -6.75
CA SER A 79 10.47 -6.01 -7.93
C SER A 79 11.75 -5.26 -7.56
N VAL A 80 12.71 -5.24 -8.47
CA VAL A 80 13.92 -4.44 -8.33
C VAL A 80 13.74 -3.14 -9.10
N LYS A 81 13.81 -2.02 -8.40
CA LYS A 81 13.84 -0.69 -9.00
C LYS A 81 15.28 -0.21 -9.11
N LYS A 82 15.62 0.31 -10.26
CA LYS A 82 16.93 0.92 -10.53
C LYS A 82 16.77 2.42 -10.66
N ALA A 83 17.65 3.17 -9.99
CA ALA A 83 17.73 4.62 -10.07
C ALA A 83 19.19 5.02 -10.29
N GLY A 84 19.57 5.28 -11.52
CA GLY A 84 20.96 5.53 -11.90
C GLY A 84 21.84 4.30 -11.61
N THR A 85 22.88 4.48 -10.78
CA THR A 85 23.78 3.41 -10.33
C THR A 85 23.26 2.68 -9.08
N SER A 86 22.20 3.17 -8.46
CA SER A 86 21.58 2.56 -7.29
C SER A 86 20.42 1.65 -7.68
N PHE A 87 20.08 0.75 -6.77
CA PHE A 87 18.93 -0.13 -6.92
C PHE A 87 18.31 -0.41 -5.55
N GLU A 88 17.04 -0.79 -5.55
CA GLU A 88 16.35 -1.24 -4.35
C GLU A 88 15.36 -2.35 -4.68
N LEU A 89 15.19 -3.28 -3.75
CA LEU A 89 14.08 -4.20 -3.74
C LEU A 89 12.86 -3.47 -3.19
N GLU A 90 11.76 -3.49 -3.91
CA GLU A 90 10.46 -3.09 -3.41
C GLU A 90 9.53 -4.30 -3.43
N TRP A 91 9.12 -4.74 -2.24
CA TRP A 91 8.22 -5.85 -2.06
C TRP A 91 6.96 -5.35 -1.38
N THR A 92 5.88 -5.28 -2.13
CA THR A 92 4.64 -4.65 -1.69
C THR A 92 3.61 -5.68 -1.23
N GLY A 93 2.74 -5.28 -0.32
CA GLY A 93 1.65 -6.10 0.15
C GLY A 93 0.49 -5.27 0.69
N VAL A 94 -0.59 -5.93 1.07
CA VAL A 94 -1.78 -5.26 1.61
C VAL A 94 -1.51 -4.72 3.01
N ALA A 95 -0.90 -5.53 3.86
CA ALA A 95 -0.64 -5.20 5.26
C ALA A 95 0.74 -4.58 5.48
N ARG A 96 1.68 -4.85 4.58
CA ARG A 96 3.09 -4.52 4.76
C ARG A 96 3.78 -4.34 3.43
N ASP A 97 4.68 -3.36 3.36
CA ASP A 97 5.67 -3.20 2.30
C ASP A 97 7.08 -3.36 2.91
N VAL A 98 7.98 -3.93 2.14
CA VAL A 98 9.40 -4.09 2.51
C VAL A 98 10.26 -3.49 1.43
N VAL A 99 11.24 -2.70 1.84
CA VAL A 99 12.25 -2.11 0.95
C VAL A 99 13.62 -2.54 1.46
N LEU A 100 14.44 -3.10 0.58
CA LEU A 100 15.82 -3.44 0.85
C LEU A 100 16.71 -2.69 -0.14
N ARG A 101 17.63 -1.91 0.37
CA ARG A 101 18.53 -1.09 -0.45
C ARG A 101 19.96 -1.11 0.08
N PRO A 102 20.97 -0.97 -0.81
CA PRO A 102 22.34 -0.78 -0.38
C PRO A 102 22.50 0.56 0.33
N THR A 103 23.46 0.64 1.22
CA THR A 103 23.89 1.89 1.87
C THR A 103 25.16 2.43 1.20
N ALA A 104 25.69 3.53 1.73
CA ALA A 104 26.99 4.06 1.30
C ALA A 104 28.14 3.07 1.59
N ASP A 105 28.01 2.22 2.62
CA ASP A 105 28.92 1.10 2.89
C ASP A 105 28.45 -0.12 2.06
N PRO A 106 29.30 -0.65 1.14
CA PRO A 106 28.93 -1.80 0.31
C PRO A 106 28.67 -3.09 1.10
N LEU A 107 29.16 -3.18 2.34
CA LEU A 107 28.94 -4.32 3.24
C LEU A 107 27.74 -4.11 4.19
N GLN A 108 26.92 -3.11 3.94
CA GLN A 108 25.71 -2.84 4.70
C GLN A 108 24.51 -2.64 3.77
N ALA A 109 23.36 -3.06 4.23
CA ALA A 109 22.08 -2.80 3.59
C ALA A 109 21.08 -2.22 4.59
N GLU A 110 20.17 -1.43 4.11
CA GLU A 110 19.04 -0.93 4.90
C GLU A 110 17.78 -1.70 4.52
N LEU A 111 17.19 -2.35 5.52
CA LEU A 111 15.89 -2.99 5.42
C LEU A 111 14.85 -2.08 6.06
N VAL A 112 13.88 -1.63 5.29
CA VAL A 112 12.78 -0.79 5.76
C VAL A 112 11.50 -1.60 5.70
N ILE A 113 10.88 -1.83 6.84
CA ILE A 113 9.59 -2.51 6.97
C ILE A 113 8.55 -1.43 7.22
N LYS A 114 7.53 -1.36 6.35
CA LYS A 114 6.47 -0.38 6.40
C LYS A 114 5.15 -1.08 6.67
N ASP A 115 4.69 -1.06 7.90
CA ASP A 115 3.39 -1.61 8.27
C ASP A 115 2.27 -0.63 7.93
N THR A 116 1.25 -1.14 7.27
CA THR A 116 0.10 -0.34 6.84
C THR A 116 -0.78 0.02 8.05
N LYS A 117 -0.99 1.31 8.28
CA LYS A 117 -1.97 1.75 9.28
C LYS A 117 -3.40 1.48 8.80
N PRO A 118 -4.34 1.17 9.71
CA PRO A 118 -5.73 0.81 9.36
C PRO A 118 -6.42 1.79 8.39
N TRP A 119 -6.16 3.08 8.58
CA TRP A 119 -6.72 4.15 7.74
C TRP A 119 -6.32 4.09 6.27
N ARG A 120 -5.20 3.44 5.96
CA ARG A 120 -4.74 3.30 4.58
C ARG A 120 -5.67 2.45 3.74
N HIS A 121 -6.35 1.47 4.31
CA HIS A 121 -7.31 0.65 3.59
C HIS A 121 -8.44 1.51 3.00
N PHE A 122 -8.94 2.49 3.76
CA PHE A 122 -9.95 3.43 3.27
C PHE A 122 -9.42 4.31 2.14
N VAL A 123 -8.18 4.80 2.24
CA VAL A 123 -7.57 5.60 1.18
C VAL A 123 -7.28 4.75 -0.08
N GLN A 124 -6.92 3.50 0.08
CA GLN A 124 -6.72 2.58 -1.05
C GLN A 124 -8.05 2.27 -1.76
N LEU A 125 -9.13 2.08 -1.01
CA LEU A 125 -10.49 1.96 -1.57
C LEU A 125 -10.89 3.20 -2.36
N HIS A 126 -10.65 4.38 -1.79
CA HIS A 126 -10.92 5.65 -2.43
C HIS A 126 -10.14 5.83 -3.74
N LYS A 127 -8.87 5.42 -3.77
CA LYS A 127 -8.02 5.50 -4.97
C LYS A 127 -8.20 4.31 -5.93
N ALA A 128 -9.15 3.41 -5.66
CA ALA A 128 -9.34 2.16 -6.42
C ALA A 128 -8.05 1.33 -6.59
N LYS A 129 -7.10 1.48 -5.66
CA LYS A 129 -5.83 0.73 -5.65
C LYS A 129 -5.91 -0.59 -4.90
N GLY A 130 -7.11 -1.02 -4.53
CA GLY A 130 -7.35 -2.28 -3.86
C GLY A 130 -7.38 -3.48 -4.81
N SER A 131 -8.07 -4.52 -4.39
CA SER A 131 -8.35 -5.70 -5.21
C SER A 131 -9.10 -5.34 -6.49
N ASP A 132 -9.07 -6.21 -7.49
CA ASP A 132 -9.80 -6.02 -8.73
C ASP A 132 -11.31 -5.84 -8.51
N PHE A 133 -11.82 -6.39 -7.41
CA PHE A 133 -13.19 -6.18 -6.95
C PHE A 133 -13.47 -4.72 -6.56
N ALA A 134 -12.57 -4.08 -5.83
CA ALA A 134 -12.70 -2.66 -5.48
C ALA A 134 -12.62 -1.76 -6.72
N LYS A 135 -11.78 -2.12 -7.70
CA LYS A 135 -11.73 -1.44 -9.00
C LYS A 135 -13.03 -1.61 -9.78
N ALA A 136 -13.58 -2.83 -9.82
CA ALA A 136 -14.84 -3.10 -10.50
C ALA A 136 -16.00 -2.31 -9.89
N ILE A 137 -16.08 -2.23 -8.56
CA ILE A 137 -17.08 -1.40 -7.88
C ILE A 137 -16.89 0.08 -8.23
N SER A 138 -15.66 0.58 -8.17
CA SER A 138 -15.37 1.99 -8.48
C SER A 138 -15.74 2.34 -9.92
N VAL A 139 -15.51 1.44 -10.89
CA VAL A 139 -15.89 1.62 -12.28
C VAL A 139 -17.41 1.56 -12.44
N ALA A 140 -18.08 0.60 -11.82
CA ALA A 140 -19.54 0.49 -11.86
C ALA A 140 -20.22 1.76 -11.30
N TRP A 141 -19.67 2.33 -10.23
CA TRP A 141 -20.14 3.60 -9.66
C TRP A 141 -19.85 4.83 -10.53
N ALA A 142 -18.79 4.79 -11.34
CA ALA A 142 -18.44 5.90 -12.23
C ALA A 142 -19.28 5.94 -13.51
N ILE A 143 -19.89 4.81 -13.91
CA ILE A 143 -20.67 4.66 -15.14
C ILE A 143 -22.20 4.78 -14.87
N GLY A 144 -22.67 4.49 -13.66
CA GLY A 144 -24.08 4.54 -13.24
C GLY A 144 -24.51 5.91 -12.78
#